data_985c10a7064ddc53dcdc87a92ba145de
#
_entry.id   985c10a7064ddc53dcdc87a92ba145de
#
_cell.length_a   1.000
_cell.length_b   1.000
_cell.length_c   1.000
_cell.angle_alpha   90.00
_cell.angle_beta   90.00
_cell.angle_gamma   90.00
#
_symmetry.space_group_name_H-M   'P 1'
#
loop_
_entity.id
_entity.type
_entity.pdbx_description
1 polymer ?
#
loop_
_entity_poly.entity_id
_entity_poly.type
_entity_poly.pdbx_seq_one_letter_code
_entity_poly.pdbx_strand_id
1 'polypeptide(L)'
;MTVETEEIYLTKYALMVAKAGKHLHMEKPGSPDLAGFEELIRTVKEKNIAFSMGYMYRFNPVFIESVERIRRGELGEIFSVEAHMDCFYPDKKREWLSTFPGGMMYFLGCHIIDLIYGILGEPEEVIPLNCSTGIHGVDATDFGMVAYKYKNGVSFAKTAAVERGGYMRRQLVICGEKGTIELKPLEVEDGELRYTVYSESDAAEIWREEWKTARTKSYNRYSDMMLNFARAVRGEKNPYTPDYELGLYKLLLRSCGKEV
;
A
#
# COMPACT_ATOMS: atom_id res chain seq x y z
N MET A 1 14.87 -16.37 2.62
CA MET A 1 13.67 -17.22 2.89
C MET A 1 12.42 -16.37 2.67
N THR A 2 11.32 -17.00 2.24
CA THR A 2 10.01 -16.35 2.10
C THR A 2 9.09 -16.86 3.21
N VAL A 3 8.34 -15.96 3.83
CA VAL A 3 7.30 -16.27 4.81
C VAL A 3 5.97 -15.80 4.26
N GLU A 4 5.10 -16.76 3.96
CA GLU A 4 3.73 -16.57 3.53
C GLU A 4 2.83 -17.55 4.31
N THR A 5 1.87 -17.02 5.02
CA THR A 5 0.93 -17.76 5.87
C THR A 5 -0.30 -16.87 6.15
N GLU A 6 -1.22 -17.32 6.96
CA GLU A 6 -2.27 -16.44 7.48
C GLU A 6 -1.65 -15.24 8.20
N GLU A 7 -2.22 -14.06 8.02
CA GLU A 7 -1.67 -12.78 8.47
C GLU A 7 -1.37 -12.77 9.98
N ILE A 8 -2.19 -13.44 10.78
CA ILE A 8 -2.01 -13.52 12.24
C ILE A 8 -0.72 -14.21 12.68
N TYR A 9 -0.09 -15.00 11.79
CA TYR A 9 1.14 -15.74 12.08
C TYR A 9 2.38 -15.18 11.39
N LEU A 10 2.23 -14.23 10.47
CA LEU A 10 3.33 -13.73 9.63
C LEU A 10 4.53 -13.25 10.47
N THR A 11 4.29 -12.34 11.42
CA THR A 11 5.36 -11.77 12.25
C THR A 11 6.07 -12.84 13.08
N LYS A 12 5.33 -13.81 13.63
CA LYS A 12 5.91 -14.92 14.40
C LYS A 12 6.91 -15.71 13.59
N TYR A 13 6.54 -16.15 12.39
CA TYR A 13 7.42 -16.96 11.55
C TYR A 13 8.54 -16.12 10.94
N ALA A 14 8.28 -14.87 10.57
CA ALA A 14 9.29 -13.93 10.12
C ALA A 14 10.40 -13.73 11.18
N LEU A 15 10.00 -13.55 12.44
CA LEU A 15 10.94 -13.40 13.56
C LEU A 15 11.80 -14.66 13.78
N MET A 16 11.23 -15.86 13.60
CA MET A 16 12.01 -17.11 13.66
C MET A 16 13.08 -17.14 12.57
N VAL A 17 12.74 -16.74 11.34
CA VAL A 17 13.70 -16.65 10.22
C VAL A 17 14.78 -15.60 10.48
N ALA A 18 14.39 -14.42 10.97
CA ALA A 18 15.32 -13.36 11.33
C ALA A 18 16.27 -13.78 12.46
N LYS A 19 15.76 -14.40 13.52
CA LYS A 19 16.59 -14.96 14.62
C LYS A 19 17.60 -16.00 14.13
N ALA A 20 17.25 -16.77 13.10
CA ALA A 20 18.17 -17.70 12.44
C ALA A 20 19.19 -17.02 11.50
N GLY A 21 19.21 -15.68 11.40
CA GLY A 21 20.15 -14.91 10.58
C GLY A 21 19.96 -15.09 9.08
N LYS A 22 18.74 -15.42 8.62
CA LYS A 22 18.45 -15.61 7.20
C LYS A 22 17.83 -14.35 6.60
N HIS A 23 18.25 -13.99 5.38
CA HIS A 23 17.57 -12.95 4.60
C HIS A 23 16.10 -13.31 4.43
N LEU A 24 15.22 -12.33 4.56
CA LEU A 24 13.79 -12.52 4.74
C LEU A 24 12.98 -11.67 3.77
N HIS A 25 12.11 -12.33 3.01
CA HIS A 25 10.93 -11.74 2.40
C HIS A 25 9.70 -12.24 3.14
N MET A 26 8.79 -11.36 3.54
CA MET A 26 7.53 -11.76 4.17
C MET A 26 6.34 -11.08 3.49
N GLU A 27 5.19 -11.79 3.49
CA GLU A 27 3.94 -11.19 3.03
C GLU A 27 3.48 -10.04 3.94
N LYS A 28 2.73 -9.14 3.29
CA LYS A 28 2.13 -7.97 3.93
C LYS A 28 0.84 -8.36 4.71
N PRO A 29 0.41 -7.58 5.67
CA PRO A 29 1.09 -6.44 6.27
C PRO A 29 1.93 -6.82 7.49
N GLY A 30 1.93 -8.07 7.88
CA GLY A 30 2.40 -8.60 9.13
C GLY A 30 1.24 -9.04 10.03
N SER A 31 1.52 -9.56 11.22
CA SER A 31 0.49 -9.87 12.22
C SER A 31 0.08 -8.60 12.98
N PRO A 32 -1.16 -8.50 13.49
CA PRO A 32 -1.62 -7.31 14.23
C PRO A 32 -1.02 -7.23 15.64
N ASP A 33 0.30 -7.31 15.72
CA ASP A 33 1.12 -7.32 16.94
C ASP A 33 2.29 -6.36 16.76
N LEU A 34 2.15 -5.13 17.28
CA LEU A 34 3.19 -4.10 17.17
C LEU A 34 4.49 -4.53 17.86
N ALA A 35 4.41 -5.06 19.06
CA ALA A 35 5.60 -5.42 19.82
C ALA A 35 6.42 -6.52 19.11
N GLY A 36 5.73 -7.52 18.55
CA GLY A 36 6.37 -8.56 17.74
C GLY A 36 6.97 -8.02 16.45
N PHE A 37 6.32 -7.06 15.80
CA PHE A 37 6.87 -6.44 14.59
C PHE A 37 8.08 -5.55 14.91
N GLU A 38 8.07 -4.80 16.01
CA GLU A 38 9.24 -4.02 16.49
C GLU A 38 10.41 -4.94 16.83
N GLU A 39 10.16 -6.09 17.47
CA GLU A 39 11.20 -7.10 17.73
C GLU A 39 11.77 -7.66 16.42
N LEU A 40 10.93 -7.93 15.43
CA LEU A 40 11.35 -8.37 14.10
C LEU A 40 12.29 -7.34 13.47
N ILE A 41 11.90 -6.08 13.41
CA ILE A 41 12.71 -5.01 12.81
C ILE A 41 14.02 -4.81 13.54
N ARG A 42 14.01 -4.84 14.87
CA ARG A 42 15.24 -4.79 15.67
C ARG A 42 16.17 -5.96 15.33
N THR A 43 15.64 -7.19 15.28
CA THR A 43 16.41 -8.40 14.95
C THR A 43 17.01 -8.33 13.54
N VAL A 44 16.23 -7.84 12.57
CA VAL A 44 16.68 -7.61 11.18
C VAL A 44 17.89 -6.66 11.15
N LYS A 45 17.81 -5.55 11.88
CA LYS A 45 18.91 -4.55 11.97
C LYS A 45 20.14 -5.10 12.69
N GLU A 46 19.96 -5.72 13.85
CA GLU A 46 21.06 -6.30 14.65
C GLU A 46 21.85 -7.37 13.88
N LYS A 47 21.15 -8.18 13.10
CA LYS A 47 21.77 -9.25 12.30
C LYS A 47 22.18 -8.82 10.90
N ASN A 48 21.93 -7.56 10.53
CA ASN A 48 22.24 -7.00 9.22
C ASN A 48 21.76 -7.90 8.05
N ILE A 49 20.50 -8.37 8.12
CA ILE A 49 19.90 -9.21 7.08
C ILE A 49 19.05 -8.37 6.12
N ALA A 50 19.03 -8.76 4.85
CA ALA A 50 18.14 -8.16 3.88
C ALA A 50 16.69 -8.52 4.26
N PHE A 51 15.84 -7.50 4.30
CA PHE A 51 14.42 -7.61 4.63
C PHE A 51 13.57 -6.94 3.54
N SER A 52 12.47 -7.56 3.17
CA SER A 52 11.46 -6.97 2.29
C SER A 52 10.07 -7.50 2.59
N MET A 53 9.04 -6.71 2.27
CA MET A 53 7.64 -7.06 2.44
C MET A 53 6.90 -7.16 1.11
N GLY A 54 5.82 -7.93 1.06
CA GLY A 54 5.02 -8.27 -0.11
C GLY A 54 4.14 -7.14 -0.67
N TYR A 55 4.59 -5.90 -0.61
CA TYR A 55 3.89 -4.74 -1.17
C TYR A 55 4.14 -4.60 -2.67
N MET A 56 3.54 -5.47 -3.48
CA MET A 56 3.82 -5.57 -4.92
C MET A 56 3.45 -4.32 -5.73
N TYR A 57 2.53 -3.46 -5.26
CA TYR A 57 2.17 -2.23 -5.99
C TYR A 57 3.29 -1.18 -6.01
N ARG A 58 4.29 -1.27 -5.12
CA ARG A 58 5.53 -0.47 -5.19
C ARG A 58 6.27 -0.63 -6.51
N PHE A 59 6.05 -1.77 -7.19
CA PHE A 59 6.70 -2.16 -8.44
C PHE A 59 5.80 -1.98 -9.66
N ASN A 60 4.68 -1.27 -9.52
CA ASN A 60 3.90 -0.81 -10.66
C ASN A 60 4.71 0.21 -11.47
N PRO A 61 4.90 0.00 -12.79
CA PRO A 61 5.76 0.87 -13.61
C PRO A 61 5.38 2.34 -13.58
N VAL A 62 4.06 2.65 -13.57
CA VAL A 62 3.58 4.04 -13.51
C VAL A 62 3.84 4.64 -12.13
N PHE A 63 3.66 3.86 -11.07
CA PHE A 63 3.96 4.33 -9.71
C PHE A 63 5.44 4.66 -9.56
N ILE A 64 6.33 3.78 -10.03
CA ILE A 64 7.79 4.03 -10.01
C ILE A 64 8.12 5.32 -10.76
N GLU A 65 7.61 5.47 -12.00
CA GLU A 65 7.86 6.67 -12.81
C GLU A 65 7.27 7.92 -12.13
N SER A 66 6.08 7.82 -11.54
CA SER A 66 5.46 8.95 -10.81
C SER A 66 6.34 9.41 -9.64
N VAL A 67 6.86 8.47 -8.85
CA VAL A 67 7.77 8.79 -7.73
C VAL A 67 9.06 9.45 -8.22
N GLU A 68 9.63 8.97 -9.34
CA GLU A 68 10.82 9.60 -9.92
C GLU A 68 10.52 11.01 -10.46
N ARG A 69 9.36 11.24 -11.09
CA ARG A 69 8.92 12.56 -11.55
C ARG A 69 8.70 13.53 -10.39
N ILE A 70 8.14 13.05 -9.27
CA ILE A 70 8.02 13.84 -8.03
C ILE A 70 9.41 14.24 -7.52
N ARG A 71 10.36 13.31 -7.46
CA ARG A 71 11.74 13.58 -7.02
C ARG A 71 12.47 14.60 -7.91
N ARG A 72 12.17 14.63 -9.22
CA ARG A 72 12.68 15.63 -10.16
C ARG A 72 11.93 16.97 -10.09
N GLY A 73 10.88 17.08 -9.26
CA GLY A 73 10.08 18.30 -9.09
C GLY A 73 9.16 18.61 -10.28
N GLU A 74 8.87 17.64 -11.14
CA GLU A 74 8.05 17.82 -12.33
C GLU A 74 6.58 18.12 -11.99
N LEU A 75 6.05 17.53 -10.91
CA LEU A 75 4.69 17.79 -10.45
C LEU A 75 4.58 18.99 -9.48
N GLY A 76 5.68 19.62 -9.12
CA GLY A 76 5.70 20.64 -8.08
C GLY A 76 5.46 20.06 -6.68
N GLU A 77 4.90 20.84 -5.78
CA GLU A 77 4.53 20.38 -4.44
C GLU A 77 3.31 19.45 -4.52
N ILE A 78 3.40 18.27 -3.92
CA ILE A 78 2.28 17.33 -3.85
C ILE A 78 1.41 17.69 -2.65
N PHE A 79 0.14 18.01 -2.89
CA PHE A 79 -0.79 18.43 -1.86
C PHE A 79 -1.91 17.41 -1.57
N SER A 80 -2.14 16.43 -2.47
CA SER A 80 -3.09 15.36 -2.23
C SER A 80 -2.69 14.07 -2.93
N VAL A 81 -2.89 12.95 -2.25
CA VAL A 81 -2.85 11.60 -2.84
C VAL A 81 -4.14 10.88 -2.43
N GLU A 82 -4.91 10.47 -3.43
CA GLU A 82 -6.18 9.79 -3.24
C GLU A 82 -6.04 8.33 -3.69
N ALA A 83 -6.39 7.40 -2.83
CA ALA A 83 -6.22 6.00 -3.16
C ALA A 83 -7.45 5.15 -2.81
N HIS A 84 -7.88 4.32 -3.74
CA HIS A 84 -8.98 3.37 -3.57
C HIS A 84 -8.53 1.95 -3.86
N MET A 85 -8.93 1.02 -2.98
CA MET A 85 -8.69 -0.41 -3.20
C MET A 85 -9.90 -1.23 -2.75
N ASP A 86 -10.85 -1.31 -3.64
CA ASP A 86 -12.16 -1.91 -3.40
C ASP A 86 -12.29 -3.29 -4.06
N CYS A 87 -13.17 -4.12 -3.52
CA CYS A 87 -13.57 -5.39 -4.12
C CYS A 87 -14.94 -5.85 -3.58
N PHE A 88 -15.44 -6.94 -4.12
CA PHE A 88 -16.59 -7.64 -3.58
C PHE A 88 -16.15 -8.98 -2.97
N TYR A 89 -16.42 -9.16 -1.68
CA TYR A 89 -16.24 -10.42 -0.97
C TYR A 89 -17.57 -11.01 -0.51
N PRO A 90 -17.74 -12.34 -0.57
CA PRO A 90 -18.89 -13.01 0.01
C PRO A 90 -18.89 -12.87 1.54
N ASP A 91 -20.06 -13.06 2.15
CA ASP A 91 -20.31 -12.82 3.60
C ASP A 91 -19.26 -13.51 4.48
N LYS A 92 -19.01 -14.82 4.26
CA LYS A 92 -18.02 -15.59 5.02
C LYS A 92 -16.61 -14.97 4.98
N LYS A 93 -16.19 -14.39 3.84
CA LYS A 93 -14.88 -13.72 3.75
C LYS A 93 -14.90 -12.38 4.47
N ARG A 94 -16.05 -11.69 4.49
CA ARG A 94 -16.20 -10.44 5.27
C ARG A 94 -16.20 -10.71 6.77
N GLU A 95 -16.91 -11.78 7.24
CA GLU A 95 -16.83 -12.21 8.63
C GLU A 95 -15.39 -12.49 9.08
N TRP A 96 -14.61 -13.14 8.25
CA TRP A 96 -13.18 -13.38 8.52
C TRP A 96 -12.38 -12.09 8.69
N LEU A 97 -12.74 -10.98 8.04
CA LEU A 97 -12.07 -9.69 8.22
C LEU A 97 -12.16 -9.16 9.66
N SER A 98 -13.15 -9.60 10.45
CA SER A 98 -13.26 -9.22 11.87
C SER A 98 -12.10 -9.71 12.73
N THR A 99 -11.27 -10.63 12.22
CA THR A 99 -10.05 -11.09 12.90
C THR A 99 -8.94 -10.03 12.91
N PHE A 100 -9.07 -8.97 12.10
CA PHE A 100 -8.06 -7.91 11.98
C PHE A 100 -8.56 -6.58 12.54
N PRO A 101 -7.68 -5.78 13.16
CA PRO A 101 -8.01 -4.42 13.52
C PRO A 101 -8.34 -3.62 12.25
N GLY A 102 -9.46 -2.87 12.24
CA GLY A 102 -9.86 -2.12 11.04
C GLY A 102 -10.23 -2.98 9.82
N GLY A 103 -10.31 -4.31 9.99
CA GLY A 103 -10.83 -5.25 8.99
C GLY A 103 -10.25 -5.08 7.60
N MET A 104 -11.07 -4.56 6.67
CA MET A 104 -10.67 -4.38 5.27
C MET A 104 -9.51 -3.38 5.10
N MET A 105 -9.42 -2.35 5.97
CA MET A 105 -8.32 -1.38 5.93
C MET A 105 -6.98 -2.07 6.23
N TYR A 106 -6.96 -2.97 7.22
CA TYR A 106 -5.77 -3.75 7.53
C TYR A 106 -5.40 -4.71 6.40
N PHE A 107 -6.39 -5.49 5.94
CA PHE A 107 -6.15 -6.60 5.02
C PHE A 107 -5.77 -6.15 3.60
N LEU A 108 -6.55 -5.24 3.02
CA LEU A 108 -6.37 -4.78 1.64
C LEU A 108 -5.92 -3.32 1.56
N GLY A 109 -6.45 -2.47 2.45
CA GLY A 109 -6.09 -1.05 2.51
C GLY A 109 -4.61 -0.80 2.76
N CYS A 110 -3.90 -1.74 3.40
CA CYS A 110 -2.45 -1.64 3.62
C CYS A 110 -1.65 -1.34 2.35
N HIS A 111 -2.10 -1.82 1.19
CA HIS A 111 -1.44 -1.55 -0.08
C HIS A 111 -1.51 -0.08 -0.50
N ILE A 112 -2.67 0.55 -0.33
CA ILE A 112 -2.84 1.96 -0.71
C ILE A 112 -2.27 2.91 0.34
N ILE A 113 -2.25 2.50 1.60
CA ILE A 113 -1.55 3.22 2.67
C ILE A 113 -0.04 3.25 2.36
N ASP A 114 0.52 2.13 1.92
CA ASP A 114 1.91 2.04 1.48
C ASP A 114 2.23 3.00 0.32
N LEU A 115 1.37 3.08 -0.69
CA LEU A 115 1.58 4.00 -1.82
C LEU A 115 1.53 5.47 -1.37
N ILE A 116 0.59 5.85 -0.49
CA ILE A 116 0.49 7.20 0.07
C ILE A 116 1.74 7.50 0.90
N TYR A 117 2.14 6.58 1.79
CA TYR A 117 3.33 6.73 2.62
C TYR A 117 4.62 6.84 1.81
N GLY A 118 4.71 6.09 0.71
CA GLY A 118 5.85 6.14 -0.23
C GLY A 118 6.01 7.48 -0.94
N ILE A 119 4.92 8.23 -1.11
CA ILE A 119 4.93 9.56 -1.75
C ILE A 119 5.11 10.68 -0.72
N LEU A 120 4.37 10.65 0.37
CA LEU A 120 4.23 11.78 1.31
C LEU A 120 4.89 11.54 2.67
N GLY A 121 5.27 10.29 2.98
CA GLY A 121 5.81 9.93 4.29
C GLY A 121 4.77 9.99 5.41
N GLU A 122 5.24 10.35 6.60
CA GLU A 122 4.45 10.38 7.83
C GLU A 122 3.50 11.58 7.86
N PRO A 123 2.16 11.38 8.04
CA PRO A 123 1.21 12.48 8.19
C PRO A 123 1.25 13.10 9.59
N GLU A 124 0.85 14.37 9.70
CA GLU A 124 0.69 15.07 10.99
C GLU A 124 -0.48 14.50 11.80
N GLU A 125 -1.56 14.07 11.11
CA GLU A 125 -2.75 13.52 11.76
C GLU A 125 -3.35 12.39 10.92
N VAL A 126 -3.89 11.36 11.59
CA VAL A 126 -4.59 10.22 10.98
C VAL A 126 -6.01 10.17 11.52
N ILE A 127 -7.00 10.23 10.63
CA ILE A 127 -8.42 10.26 10.98
C ILE A 127 -9.10 9.01 10.37
N PRO A 128 -9.20 7.89 11.10
CA PRO A 128 -9.86 6.68 10.63
C PRO A 128 -11.38 6.79 10.71
N LEU A 129 -12.06 6.43 9.62
CA LEU A 129 -13.52 6.39 9.48
C LEU A 129 -13.94 4.98 9.04
N ASN A 130 -13.47 3.96 9.76
CA ASN A 130 -13.75 2.57 9.45
C ASN A 130 -15.06 2.12 10.09
N CYS A 131 -15.89 1.35 9.36
CA CYS A 131 -17.15 0.87 9.88
C CYS A 131 -17.56 -0.48 9.27
N SER A 132 -18.53 -1.12 9.92
CA SER A 132 -19.32 -2.20 9.30
C SER A 132 -20.41 -1.59 8.44
N THR A 133 -20.61 -2.13 7.23
CA THR A 133 -21.78 -1.76 6.40
C THR A 133 -23.07 -2.43 6.87
N GLY A 134 -22.99 -3.48 7.67
CA GLY A 134 -24.14 -4.27 8.11
C GLY A 134 -24.85 -5.05 6.99
N ILE A 135 -24.33 -5.01 5.75
CA ILE A 135 -24.95 -5.69 4.60
C ILE A 135 -25.02 -7.19 4.85
N HIS A 136 -26.19 -7.77 4.67
CA HIS A 136 -26.55 -9.16 4.97
C HIS A 136 -26.35 -9.56 6.45
N GLY A 137 -26.34 -8.59 7.37
CA GLY A 137 -26.16 -8.83 8.81
C GLY A 137 -24.72 -9.17 9.22
N VAL A 138 -23.75 -8.98 8.33
CA VAL A 138 -22.32 -9.21 8.65
C VAL A 138 -21.80 -8.05 9.51
N ASP A 139 -21.36 -8.37 10.71
CA ASP A 139 -20.75 -7.42 11.65
C ASP A 139 -19.21 -7.51 11.56
N ALA A 140 -18.66 -6.95 10.51
CA ALA A 140 -17.22 -6.85 10.30
C ALA A 140 -16.88 -5.46 9.75
N THR A 141 -15.70 -4.94 10.06
CA THR A 141 -15.23 -3.69 9.48
C THR A 141 -14.86 -3.93 8.00
N ASP A 142 -15.87 -3.93 7.16
CA ASP A 142 -15.80 -4.24 5.73
C ASP A 142 -15.79 -3.01 4.82
N PHE A 143 -15.87 -1.82 5.41
CA PHE A 143 -15.64 -0.53 4.79
C PHE A 143 -14.64 0.27 5.62
N GLY A 144 -13.69 0.90 4.96
CA GLY A 144 -12.73 1.79 5.58
C GLY A 144 -12.46 3.02 4.73
N MET A 145 -12.36 4.16 5.40
CA MET A 145 -11.83 5.39 4.85
C MET A 145 -10.94 6.04 5.90
N VAL A 146 -9.78 6.52 5.50
CA VAL A 146 -8.84 7.21 6.41
C VAL A 146 -8.39 8.49 5.72
N ALA A 147 -8.52 9.61 6.42
CA ALA A 147 -7.92 10.88 6.00
C ALA A 147 -6.57 11.07 6.70
N TYR A 148 -5.60 11.55 5.93
CA TYR A 148 -4.25 11.88 6.37
C TYR A 148 -4.01 13.36 6.17
N LYS A 149 -3.78 14.08 7.26
CA LYS A 149 -3.47 15.50 7.21
C LYS A 149 -1.96 15.69 7.13
N TYR A 150 -1.54 16.47 6.17
CA TYR A 150 -0.18 16.93 5.97
C TYR A 150 -0.15 18.46 6.12
N LYS A 151 1.04 19.02 6.24
CA LYS A 151 1.22 20.48 6.38
C LYS A 151 0.46 21.29 5.30
N ASN A 152 0.49 20.82 4.06
CA ASN A 152 -0.01 21.55 2.89
C ASN A 152 -1.17 20.86 2.18
N GLY A 153 -1.84 19.91 2.82
CA GLY A 153 -2.95 19.22 2.16
C GLY A 153 -3.50 18.03 2.92
N VAL A 154 -4.45 17.36 2.29
CA VAL A 154 -5.10 16.16 2.82
C VAL A 154 -5.08 15.07 1.78
N SER A 155 -4.73 13.88 2.19
CA SER A 155 -4.79 12.66 1.38
C SER A 155 -5.77 11.67 2.00
N PHE A 156 -6.21 10.68 1.25
CA PHE A 156 -7.07 9.65 1.83
C PHE A 156 -6.89 8.27 1.19
N ALA A 157 -7.13 7.26 1.99
CA ALA A 157 -7.25 5.86 1.57
C ALA A 157 -8.69 5.38 1.78
N LYS A 158 -9.30 4.74 0.77
CA LYS A 158 -10.63 4.15 0.86
C LYS A 158 -10.59 2.70 0.43
N THR A 159 -11.27 1.82 1.19
CA THR A 159 -11.39 0.41 0.84
C THR A 159 -12.76 -0.13 1.24
N ALA A 160 -13.33 -1.01 0.42
CA ALA A 160 -14.60 -1.68 0.70
C ALA A 160 -14.57 -3.13 0.22
N ALA A 161 -15.12 -4.03 1.04
CA ALA A 161 -15.27 -5.44 0.71
C ALA A 161 -16.64 -5.77 0.11
N VAL A 162 -17.51 -4.79 -0.04
CA VAL A 162 -18.90 -4.95 -0.52
C VAL A 162 -19.14 -4.30 -1.89
N GLU A 163 -18.11 -3.75 -2.50
CA GLU A 163 -18.24 -2.96 -3.70
C GLU A 163 -18.19 -3.85 -4.95
N ARG A 164 -19.35 -4.04 -5.59
CA ARG A 164 -19.45 -4.73 -6.89
C ARG A 164 -18.75 -3.92 -7.97
N GLY A 165 -17.88 -4.56 -8.76
CA GLY A 165 -17.03 -3.88 -9.73
C GLY A 165 -15.88 -3.06 -9.12
N GLY A 166 -15.66 -3.14 -7.79
CA GLY A 166 -14.66 -2.38 -7.07
C GLY A 166 -13.23 -2.62 -7.57
N TYR A 167 -12.94 -3.81 -8.10
CA TYR A 167 -11.61 -4.09 -8.67
C TYR A 167 -11.23 -3.10 -9.79
N MET A 168 -12.14 -2.81 -10.71
CA MET A 168 -11.92 -1.86 -11.82
C MET A 168 -11.96 -0.39 -11.38
N ARG A 169 -12.36 -0.13 -10.13
CA ARG A 169 -12.35 1.20 -9.52
C ARG A 169 -11.13 1.46 -8.64
N ARG A 170 -10.24 0.48 -8.50
CA ARG A 170 -8.96 0.69 -7.82
C ARG A 170 -8.18 1.79 -8.50
N GLN A 171 -7.75 2.77 -7.73
CA GLN A 171 -7.09 3.95 -8.27
C GLN A 171 -6.05 4.51 -7.32
N LEU A 172 -5.13 5.26 -7.90
CA LEU A 172 -4.23 6.18 -7.22
C LEU A 172 -4.22 7.48 -8.01
N VAL A 173 -4.55 8.59 -7.36
CA VAL A 173 -4.48 9.93 -7.94
C VAL A 173 -3.45 10.73 -7.16
N ILE A 174 -2.50 11.33 -7.86
CA ILE A 174 -1.43 12.15 -7.29
C ILE A 174 -1.64 13.57 -7.80
N CYS A 175 -1.97 14.50 -6.90
CA CYS A 175 -2.24 15.89 -7.23
C CYS A 175 -1.07 16.77 -6.78
N GLY A 176 -0.39 17.36 -7.74
CA GLY A 176 0.70 18.31 -7.52
C GLY A 176 0.38 19.70 -8.07
N GLU A 177 1.15 20.69 -7.66
CA GLU A 177 1.03 22.08 -8.09
C GLU A 177 1.08 22.26 -9.63
N LYS A 178 1.88 21.41 -10.30
CA LYS A 178 2.16 21.52 -11.75
C LYS A 178 1.52 20.42 -12.57
N GLY A 179 0.79 19.50 -11.97
CA GLY A 179 0.15 18.44 -12.71
C GLY A 179 -0.46 17.36 -11.83
N THR A 180 -1.34 16.58 -12.45
CA THR A 180 -2.03 15.46 -11.80
C THR A 180 -1.76 14.18 -12.60
N ILE A 181 -1.54 13.08 -11.90
CA ILE A 181 -1.43 11.73 -12.47
C ILE A 181 -2.51 10.87 -11.84
N GLU A 182 -3.34 10.22 -12.65
CA GLU A 182 -4.32 9.22 -12.24
C GLU A 182 -3.94 7.84 -12.77
N LEU A 183 -3.86 6.85 -11.92
CA LEU A 183 -3.80 5.43 -12.26
C LEU A 183 -5.18 4.82 -12.00
N LYS A 184 -5.90 4.47 -13.07
CA LYS A 184 -7.26 3.94 -12.98
C LYS A 184 -7.68 3.19 -14.26
N PRO A 185 -7.95 1.89 -14.21
CA PRO A 185 -7.71 1.01 -13.06
C PRO A 185 -6.22 0.94 -12.68
N LEU A 186 -5.96 0.79 -11.37
CA LEU A 186 -4.59 0.65 -10.85
C LEU A 186 -3.85 -0.53 -11.49
N GLU A 187 -4.58 -1.62 -11.75
CA GLU A 187 -4.11 -2.73 -12.58
C GLU A 187 -5.29 -3.47 -13.24
N VAL A 188 -5.03 -4.06 -14.39
CA VAL A 188 -5.97 -4.92 -15.13
C VAL A 188 -5.28 -6.24 -15.44
N GLU A 189 -6.04 -7.33 -15.37
CA GLU A 189 -5.55 -8.68 -15.71
C GLU A 189 -5.30 -8.81 -17.22
N ASP A 190 -4.16 -9.41 -17.56
CA ASP A 190 -3.74 -9.75 -18.92
C ASP A 190 -3.06 -11.13 -18.89
N GLY A 191 -3.87 -12.17 -18.79
CA GLY A 191 -3.39 -13.51 -18.48
C GLY A 191 -2.72 -13.58 -17.10
N GLU A 192 -1.47 -14.03 -17.06
CA GLU A 192 -0.65 -14.02 -15.83
C GLU A 192 -0.01 -12.65 -15.55
N LEU A 193 -0.05 -11.75 -16.51
CA LEU A 193 0.49 -10.41 -16.41
C LEU A 193 -0.59 -9.41 -15.99
N ARG A 194 -0.17 -8.16 -15.83
CA ARG A 194 -1.01 -6.99 -15.52
C ARG A 194 -0.59 -5.81 -16.38
N TYR A 195 -1.51 -4.90 -16.64
CA TYR A 195 -1.21 -3.57 -17.14
C TYR A 195 -1.93 -2.52 -16.29
N THR A 196 -1.46 -1.29 -16.33
CA THR A 196 -2.07 -0.13 -15.67
C THR A 196 -2.57 0.82 -16.74
N VAL A 197 -3.77 1.36 -16.56
CA VAL A 197 -4.24 2.53 -17.31
C VAL A 197 -3.93 3.77 -16.47
N TYR A 198 -3.38 4.78 -17.10
CA TYR A 198 -3.07 6.03 -16.43
C TYR A 198 -3.43 7.22 -17.31
N SER A 199 -3.75 8.31 -16.66
CA SER A 199 -4.04 9.59 -17.29
C SER A 199 -3.26 10.67 -16.58
N GLU A 200 -2.85 11.69 -17.32
CA GLU A 200 -2.14 12.83 -16.76
C GLU A 200 -2.61 14.14 -17.37
N SER A 201 -2.59 15.19 -16.58
CA SER A 201 -2.83 16.56 -17.01
C SER A 201 -1.82 17.50 -16.38
N ASP A 202 -1.26 18.37 -17.21
CA ASP A 202 -0.39 19.49 -16.84
C ASP A 202 -0.99 20.84 -17.32
N ALA A 203 -2.28 20.83 -17.65
CA ALA A 203 -2.96 21.97 -18.26
C ALA A 203 -3.09 23.15 -17.28
N ALA A 204 -2.67 24.32 -17.75
CA ALA A 204 -2.79 25.56 -16.98
C ALA A 204 -4.13 26.29 -17.19
N GLU A 205 -5.02 25.79 -18.05
CA GLU A 205 -6.31 26.43 -18.36
C GLU A 205 -7.44 25.96 -17.42
N ILE A 206 -8.19 26.91 -16.87
CA ILE A 206 -9.15 26.72 -15.77
C ILE A 206 -10.38 25.86 -16.16
N TRP A 207 -10.75 25.76 -17.47
CA TRP A 207 -12.04 25.21 -17.86
C TRP A 207 -12.00 24.07 -18.89
N ARG A 208 -10.85 23.77 -19.47
CA ARG A 208 -10.68 22.74 -20.53
C ARG A 208 -9.34 22.06 -20.36
N GLU A 209 -9.24 21.26 -19.34
CA GLU A 209 -8.06 20.44 -19.12
C GLU A 209 -8.05 19.26 -20.10
N GLU A 210 -6.95 19.12 -20.83
CA GLU A 210 -6.72 17.93 -21.63
C GLU A 210 -6.04 16.86 -20.77
N TRP A 211 -6.71 15.71 -20.67
CA TRP A 211 -6.12 14.52 -20.09
C TRP A 211 -5.50 13.63 -21.16
N LYS A 212 -4.24 13.31 -21.01
CA LYS A 212 -3.55 12.35 -21.86
C LYS A 212 -3.66 10.97 -21.21
N THR A 213 -4.36 10.05 -21.85
CA THR A 213 -4.57 8.70 -21.35
C THR A 213 -3.71 7.69 -22.10
N ALA A 214 -3.06 6.79 -21.37
CA ALA A 214 -2.26 5.72 -21.93
C ALA A 214 -2.37 4.44 -21.06
N ARG A 215 -1.76 3.36 -21.53
CA ARG A 215 -1.58 2.15 -20.73
C ARG A 215 -0.14 1.66 -20.80
N THR A 216 0.30 0.97 -19.75
CA THR A 216 1.61 0.33 -19.74
C THR A 216 1.64 -0.89 -20.69
N LYS A 217 2.85 -1.34 -21.05
CA LYS A 217 3.03 -2.74 -21.44
C LYS A 217 2.63 -3.64 -20.29
N SER A 218 2.30 -4.88 -20.62
CA SER A 218 2.00 -5.88 -19.58
C SER A 218 3.25 -6.23 -18.79
N TYR A 219 3.12 -6.34 -17.47
CA TYR A 219 4.21 -6.60 -16.52
C TYR A 219 3.82 -7.70 -15.53
N ASN A 220 4.81 -8.34 -14.93
CA ASN A 220 4.59 -9.26 -13.82
C ASN A 220 4.76 -8.49 -12.51
N ARG A 221 3.68 -8.37 -11.74
CA ARG A 221 3.66 -7.57 -10.49
C ARG A 221 4.55 -8.12 -9.37
N TYR A 222 5.00 -9.36 -9.48
CA TYR A 222 5.85 -9.99 -8.46
C TYR A 222 7.32 -10.08 -8.87
N SER A 223 7.61 -10.11 -10.18
CA SER A 223 8.98 -10.29 -10.68
C SER A 223 9.93 -9.21 -10.18
N ASP A 224 9.57 -7.94 -10.33
CA ASP A 224 10.44 -6.83 -9.93
C ASP A 224 10.56 -6.75 -8.41
N MET A 225 9.51 -7.08 -7.66
CA MET A 225 9.54 -7.19 -6.20
C MET A 225 10.58 -8.24 -5.76
N MET A 226 10.53 -9.43 -6.35
CA MET A 226 11.46 -10.50 -6.00
C MET A 226 12.89 -10.23 -6.49
N LEU A 227 13.05 -9.56 -7.64
CA LEU A 227 14.35 -9.09 -8.11
C LEU A 227 14.96 -8.05 -7.17
N ASN A 228 14.16 -7.10 -6.67
CA ASN A 228 14.61 -6.13 -5.66
C ASN A 228 15.08 -6.82 -4.39
N PHE A 229 14.35 -7.82 -3.89
CA PHE A 229 14.78 -8.62 -2.75
C PHE A 229 16.12 -9.35 -3.03
N ALA A 230 16.24 -9.97 -4.20
CA ALA A 230 17.46 -10.67 -4.59
C ALA A 230 18.69 -9.73 -4.68
N ARG A 231 18.49 -8.49 -5.15
CA ARG A 231 19.52 -7.44 -5.16
C ARG A 231 19.90 -7.04 -3.74
N ALA A 232 18.93 -6.81 -2.87
CA ALA A 232 19.18 -6.51 -1.45
C ALA A 232 19.98 -7.61 -0.74
N VAL A 233 19.70 -8.89 -1.04
CA VAL A 233 20.47 -10.04 -0.53
C VAL A 233 21.93 -10.00 -1.00
N ARG A 234 22.20 -9.44 -2.19
CA ARG A 234 23.56 -9.25 -2.75
C ARG A 234 24.24 -7.97 -2.28
N GLY A 235 23.61 -7.22 -1.37
CA GLY A 235 24.16 -6.00 -0.79
C GLY A 235 23.83 -4.70 -1.52
N GLU A 236 22.93 -4.73 -2.51
CA GLU A 236 22.43 -3.50 -3.13
C GLU A 236 21.48 -2.76 -2.18
N LYS A 237 21.45 -1.44 -2.28
CA LYS A 237 20.60 -0.60 -1.43
C LYS A 237 19.12 -0.85 -1.72
N ASN A 238 18.36 -1.23 -0.71
CA ASN A 238 16.91 -1.29 -0.76
C ASN A 238 16.34 0.07 -0.29
N PRO A 239 15.52 0.77 -1.08
CA PRO A 239 14.88 2.02 -0.66
C PRO A 239 13.90 1.82 0.49
N TYR A 240 13.30 0.63 0.58
CA TYR A 240 12.39 0.25 1.66
C TYR A 240 13.19 -0.34 2.82
N THR A 241 13.71 0.54 3.68
CA THR A 241 14.55 0.15 4.82
C THR A 241 13.71 -0.49 5.93
N PRO A 242 14.31 -1.22 6.89
CA PRO A 242 13.59 -1.73 8.06
C PRO A 242 12.85 -0.62 8.84
N ASP A 243 13.43 0.58 8.96
CA ASP A 243 12.78 1.72 9.61
C ASP A 243 11.58 2.27 8.80
N TYR A 244 11.67 2.28 7.47
CA TYR A 244 10.54 2.59 6.59
C TYR A 244 9.39 1.60 6.82
N GLU A 245 9.67 0.30 6.84
CA GLU A 245 8.65 -0.73 7.04
C GLU A 245 8.00 -0.63 8.44
N LEU A 246 8.77 -0.27 9.46
CA LEU A 246 8.21 -0.02 10.79
C LEU A 246 7.31 1.22 10.83
N GLY A 247 7.74 2.31 10.19
CA GLY A 247 6.93 3.54 10.08
C GLY A 247 5.61 3.27 9.36
N LEU A 248 5.67 2.60 8.21
CA LEU A 248 4.49 2.18 7.47
C LEU A 248 3.56 1.29 8.30
N TYR A 249 4.11 0.33 9.02
CA TYR A 249 3.32 -0.57 9.86
C TYR A 249 2.61 0.19 11.01
N LYS A 250 3.29 1.14 11.64
CA LYS A 250 2.69 2.03 12.65
C LYS A 250 1.57 2.89 12.04
N LEU A 251 1.79 3.45 10.85
CA LEU A 251 0.75 4.19 10.12
C LEU A 251 -0.47 3.31 9.82
N LEU A 252 -0.25 2.07 9.38
CA LEU A 252 -1.33 1.11 9.14
C LEU A 252 -2.16 0.86 10.42
N LEU A 253 -1.52 0.63 11.57
CA LEU A 253 -2.24 0.40 12.82
C LEU A 253 -3.06 1.63 13.23
N ARG A 254 -2.52 2.85 13.10
CA ARG A 254 -3.29 4.09 13.35
C ARG A 254 -4.44 4.24 12.36
N SER A 255 -4.23 3.89 11.10
CA SER A 255 -5.29 3.87 10.07
C SER A 255 -6.41 2.85 10.40
N CYS A 256 -6.09 1.85 11.19
CA CYS A 256 -7.07 0.89 11.73
C CYS A 256 -7.69 1.33 13.07
N GLY A 257 -7.41 2.54 13.55
CA GLY A 257 -7.94 3.07 14.81
C GLY A 257 -7.23 2.56 16.06
N LYS A 258 -5.98 2.07 15.94
CA LYS A 258 -5.15 1.66 17.07
C LYS A 258 -4.26 2.80 17.54
N GLU A 259 -4.12 2.96 18.85
CA GLU A 259 -3.08 3.79 19.44
C GLU A 259 -1.71 3.09 19.28
N VAL A 260 -0.69 3.85 18.88
CA VAL A 260 0.65 3.34 18.56
C VAL A 260 1.73 4.25 19.11
#